data_b57dbb34d889773b206391b658abbf9a
#
_entry.id   b57dbb34d889773b206391b658abbf9a
#
_cell.length_a   1.000
_cell.length_b   1.000
_cell.length_c   1.000
_cell.angle_alpha   90.00
_cell.angle_beta   90.00
_cell.angle_gamma   90.00
#
_symmetry.space_group_name_H-M   'P 1'
#
loop_
_entity.id
_entity.type
_entity.pdbx_description
1 polymer ?
#
loop_
_entity_poly.entity_id
_entity_poly.type
_entity_poly.pdbx_seq_one_letter_code
_entity_poly.pdbx_strand_id
1 'polypeptide(L)'
;MEKKPARAIALLPIGVFLVLYLGLGLVFESVLKIKMGFYNIPIVVAFLAAILVACLQNRALSFDEKLEVMAKGVGDKNIMTMILIFLAAGVFVGVVGRSSAESVAYFMLAHIPARFAVAVLFVVSCFVSTAMGTSCGTITLIVPIAVAVARTSGFSLPLCIGSVMGGAMFGDNLSFISDTTIAACNTQGCEMKDKFRTNFRIALPAALVTLALILVVSLRSEIGAVEIPEYHLLQTLPYLLVLIGGVAGINVFVVLLTGIFSGAVIMLATGATHPTELLGNMGSGASGMFETIMVTILVSAMCGLIREYGGFEALLGFIKRIFHGQRGGQLGIGLLVGAMDIATANNTVAIVMAGPIAKQMSEEYGISGKKSASLLDTFSCIFQGIIPYGAQMLLAISACAELGETLTAFEIIPCLFYPYLLLISSLVFIFLIPEKK
;
A
#
# COMPACT_ATOMS: atom_id res chain seq x y z
N MET A 1 12.29 1.95 -26.27
CA MET A 1 13.36 1.76 -25.27
C MET A 1 14.35 0.76 -25.84
N GLU A 2 15.64 1.10 -25.94
CA GLU A 2 16.67 0.13 -26.31
C GLU A 2 16.70 -1.03 -25.31
N LYS A 3 16.69 -2.27 -25.82
CA LYS A 3 16.80 -3.46 -24.98
C LYS A 3 18.23 -3.51 -24.41
N LYS A 4 18.33 -3.30 -23.11
CA LYS A 4 19.62 -3.44 -22.43
C LYS A 4 19.99 -4.92 -22.26
N PRO A 5 21.28 -5.25 -22.26
CA PRO A 5 21.68 -6.63 -22.03
C PRO A 5 21.28 -7.10 -20.63
N ALA A 6 20.66 -8.26 -20.54
CA ALA A 6 20.23 -8.85 -19.27
C ALA A 6 21.43 -9.15 -18.36
N ARG A 7 21.48 -8.53 -17.18
CA ARG A 7 22.57 -8.72 -16.20
C ARG A 7 21.99 -9.00 -14.81
N ALA A 8 21.98 -10.27 -14.41
CA ALA A 8 21.44 -10.68 -13.10
C ALA A 8 22.16 -10.01 -11.91
N ILE A 9 23.44 -9.70 -12.04
CA ILE A 9 24.20 -9.03 -10.98
C ILE A 9 23.65 -7.63 -10.67
N ALA A 10 22.96 -6.97 -11.60
CA ALA A 10 22.34 -5.68 -11.38
C ALA A 10 21.19 -5.74 -10.36
N LEU A 11 20.70 -6.94 -10.01
CA LEU A 11 19.71 -7.14 -8.95
C LEU A 11 20.33 -7.25 -7.55
N LEU A 12 21.67 -7.31 -7.44
CA LEU A 12 22.37 -7.44 -6.16
C LEU A 12 21.99 -6.36 -5.14
N PRO A 13 21.74 -5.08 -5.49
CA PRO A 13 21.30 -4.07 -4.54
C PRO A 13 20.01 -4.45 -3.79
N ILE A 14 19.06 -5.07 -4.49
CA ILE A 14 17.83 -5.58 -3.86
C ILE A 14 18.17 -6.68 -2.86
N GLY A 15 19.04 -7.63 -3.25
CA GLY A 15 19.52 -8.70 -2.36
C GLY A 15 20.20 -8.14 -1.11
N VAL A 16 21.07 -7.13 -1.27
CA VAL A 16 21.75 -6.47 -0.15
C VAL A 16 20.75 -5.81 0.79
N PHE A 17 19.78 -5.06 0.23
CA PHE A 17 18.71 -4.46 1.03
C PHE A 17 17.93 -5.52 1.83
N LEU A 18 17.49 -6.60 1.17
CA LEU A 18 16.72 -7.67 1.83
C LEU A 18 17.53 -8.36 2.94
N VAL A 19 18.81 -8.64 2.70
CA VAL A 19 19.69 -9.24 3.72
C VAL A 19 19.90 -8.29 4.91
N LEU A 20 20.15 -7.02 4.66
CA LEU A 20 20.35 -6.04 5.73
C LEU A 20 19.06 -5.80 6.51
N TYR A 21 17.94 -5.54 5.84
CA TYR A 21 16.70 -5.18 6.51
C TYR A 21 15.99 -6.39 7.09
N LEU A 22 15.65 -7.40 6.25
CA LEU A 22 14.94 -8.59 6.72
C LEU A 22 15.88 -9.56 7.44
N GLY A 23 17.09 -9.79 6.92
CA GLY A 23 18.03 -10.75 7.50
C GLY A 23 18.49 -10.33 8.89
N LEU A 24 18.98 -9.11 9.06
CA LEU A 24 19.39 -8.61 10.38
C LEU A 24 18.18 -8.43 11.31
N GLY A 25 17.02 -7.98 10.78
CA GLY A 25 15.79 -7.87 11.56
C GLY A 25 15.38 -9.19 12.20
N LEU A 26 15.37 -10.27 11.40
CA LEU A 26 15.10 -11.63 11.89
C LEU A 26 16.15 -12.09 12.91
N VAL A 27 17.42 -11.79 12.69
CA VAL A 27 18.50 -12.12 13.64
C VAL A 27 18.27 -11.39 14.98
N PHE A 28 17.99 -10.10 14.95
CA PHE A 28 17.76 -9.32 16.17
C PHE A 28 16.54 -9.81 16.94
N GLU A 29 15.44 -10.07 16.27
CA GLU A 29 14.19 -10.48 16.93
C GLU A 29 14.17 -11.96 17.32
N SER A 30 14.58 -12.86 16.41
CA SER A 30 14.43 -14.31 16.63
C SER A 30 15.65 -14.94 17.30
N VAL A 31 16.88 -14.49 17.01
CA VAL A 31 18.11 -15.06 17.53
C VAL A 31 18.55 -14.34 18.79
N LEU A 32 18.67 -13.01 18.74
CA LEU A 32 19.11 -12.19 19.87
C LEU A 32 17.98 -11.84 20.82
N LYS A 33 16.71 -12.16 20.47
CA LYS A 33 15.50 -11.92 21.26
C LYS A 33 15.35 -10.45 21.72
N ILE A 34 15.82 -9.53 20.90
CA ILE A 34 15.65 -8.10 21.14
C ILE A 34 14.21 -7.75 20.78
N LYS A 35 13.44 -7.27 21.75
CA LYS A 35 12.07 -6.79 21.49
C LYS A 35 12.11 -5.70 20.43
N MET A 36 11.24 -5.82 19.41
CA MET A 36 11.17 -4.89 18.28
C MET A 36 12.51 -4.77 17.53
N GLY A 37 13.18 -5.92 17.30
CA GLY A 37 14.50 -6.00 16.68
C GLY A 37 14.59 -5.29 15.32
N PHE A 38 13.50 -5.26 14.55
CA PHE A 38 13.42 -4.56 13.28
C PHE A 38 13.56 -3.03 13.39
N TYR A 39 13.13 -2.42 14.51
CA TYR A 39 13.31 -0.97 14.72
C TYR A 39 14.77 -0.55 14.90
N ASN A 40 15.66 -1.50 15.23
CA ASN A 40 17.09 -1.19 15.33
C ASN A 40 17.79 -1.11 13.98
N ILE A 41 17.08 -1.39 12.88
CA ILE A 41 17.61 -1.28 11.53
C ILE A 41 16.84 -0.20 10.79
N PRO A 42 17.37 1.04 10.76
CA PRO A 42 16.72 2.11 10.01
C PRO A 42 16.64 1.72 8.53
N ILE A 43 15.43 1.59 8.01
CA ILE A 43 15.19 1.16 6.63
C ILE A 43 15.88 2.07 5.60
N VAL A 44 15.95 3.36 5.91
CA VAL A 44 16.67 4.38 5.10
C VAL A 44 18.14 4.02 4.96
N VAL A 45 18.79 3.56 6.05
CA VAL A 45 20.21 3.17 6.04
C VAL A 45 20.43 1.90 5.21
N ALA A 46 19.50 0.93 5.30
CA ALA A 46 19.55 -0.28 4.48
C ALA A 46 19.44 0.05 2.98
N PHE A 47 18.57 0.99 2.58
CA PHE A 47 18.49 1.45 1.19
C PHE A 47 19.72 2.24 0.75
N LEU A 48 20.29 3.09 1.60
CA LEU A 48 21.54 3.78 1.28
C LEU A 48 22.68 2.81 1.02
N ALA A 49 22.80 1.74 1.83
CA ALA A 49 23.80 0.68 1.59
C ALA A 49 23.54 -0.04 0.24
N ALA A 50 22.29 -0.33 -0.08
CA ALA A 50 21.91 -0.93 -1.36
C ALA A 50 22.25 -0.01 -2.56
N ILE A 51 21.98 1.28 -2.45
CA ILE A 51 22.34 2.28 -3.48
C ILE A 51 23.85 2.38 -3.64
N LEU A 52 24.62 2.36 -2.55
CA LEU A 52 26.06 2.33 -2.61
C LEU A 52 26.56 1.13 -3.42
N VAL A 53 26.01 -0.07 -3.17
CA VAL A 53 26.32 -1.27 -3.96
C VAL A 53 25.95 -1.08 -5.42
N ALA A 54 24.78 -0.52 -5.74
CA ALA A 54 24.37 -0.21 -7.11
C ALA A 54 25.35 0.75 -7.79
N CYS A 55 25.84 1.76 -7.08
CA CYS A 55 26.83 2.70 -7.60
C CYS A 55 28.19 2.04 -7.88
N LEU A 56 28.57 1.03 -7.12
CA LEU A 56 29.85 0.33 -7.29
C LEU A 56 29.84 -0.71 -8.42
N GLN A 57 28.67 -1.18 -8.84
CA GLN A 57 28.53 -2.26 -9.83
C GLN A 57 28.95 -1.90 -11.25
N ASN A 58 28.60 -0.71 -11.72
CA ASN A 58 28.90 -0.29 -13.10
C ASN A 58 29.94 0.82 -13.12
N ARG A 59 31.19 0.43 -13.45
CA ARG A 59 32.32 1.35 -13.54
C ARG A 59 32.39 2.11 -14.86
N ALA A 60 31.55 1.75 -15.85
CA ALA A 60 31.52 2.44 -17.14
C ALA A 60 30.81 3.81 -17.06
N LEU A 61 29.91 3.98 -16.09
CA LEU A 61 29.25 5.25 -15.84
C LEU A 61 29.99 6.02 -14.74
N SER A 62 30.19 7.31 -14.97
CA SER A 62 30.66 8.24 -13.97
C SER A 62 29.63 8.40 -12.83
N PHE A 63 30.04 8.96 -11.71
CA PHE A 63 29.09 9.21 -10.60
C PHE A 63 28.00 10.21 -10.99
N ASP A 64 28.34 11.23 -11.77
CA ASP A 64 27.37 12.23 -12.25
C ASP A 64 26.30 11.59 -13.18
N GLU A 65 26.71 10.70 -14.09
CA GLU A 65 25.76 9.96 -14.91
C GLU A 65 24.84 9.06 -14.08
N LYS A 66 25.36 8.44 -13.01
CA LYS A 66 24.54 7.67 -12.07
C LYS A 66 23.56 8.55 -11.31
N LEU A 67 23.97 9.76 -10.91
CA LEU A 67 23.06 10.75 -10.30
C LEU A 67 21.93 11.16 -11.25
N GLU A 68 22.24 11.37 -12.54
CA GLU A 68 21.20 11.66 -13.54
C GLU A 68 20.19 10.51 -13.69
N VAL A 69 20.67 9.26 -13.70
CA VAL A 69 19.81 8.07 -13.76
C VAL A 69 18.92 7.99 -12.53
N MET A 70 19.47 8.19 -11.34
CA MET A 70 18.71 8.23 -10.09
C MET A 70 17.68 9.37 -10.10
N ALA A 71 18.08 10.57 -10.52
CA ALA A 71 17.19 11.73 -10.60
C ALA A 71 16.00 11.48 -11.55
N LYS A 72 16.24 10.82 -12.70
CA LYS A 72 15.15 10.42 -13.62
C LYS A 72 14.19 9.42 -12.97
N GLY A 73 14.70 8.50 -12.14
CA GLY A 73 13.87 7.55 -11.39
C GLY A 73 12.97 8.24 -10.37
N VAL A 74 13.54 9.16 -9.59
CA VAL A 74 12.81 9.93 -8.57
C VAL A 74 11.84 10.93 -9.18
N GLY A 75 12.18 11.53 -10.32
CA GLY A 75 11.35 12.50 -11.05
C GLY A 75 10.15 11.90 -11.79
N ASP A 76 9.88 10.61 -11.65
CA ASP A 76 8.67 9.99 -12.21
C ASP A 76 7.40 10.61 -11.63
N LYS A 77 6.41 10.87 -12.49
CA LYS A 77 5.15 11.52 -12.10
C LYS A 77 4.45 10.80 -10.95
N ASN A 78 4.45 9.47 -10.95
CA ASN A 78 3.77 8.69 -9.91
C ASN A 78 4.50 8.84 -8.56
N ILE A 79 5.83 8.85 -8.58
CA ILE A 79 6.66 9.05 -7.38
C ILE A 79 6.42 10.45 -6.79
N MET A 80 6.42 11.50 -7.63
CA MET A 80 6.11 12.86 -7.19
C MET A 80 4.70 12.98 -6.62
N THR A 81 3.72 12.33 -7.26
CA THR A 81 2.34 12.32 -6.76
C THR A 81 2.25 11.65 -5.38
N MET A 82 2.93 10.52 -5.18
CA MET A 82 2.97 9.82 -3.88
C MET A 82 3.58 10.69 -2.79
N ILE A 83 4.71 11.35 -3.05
CA ILE A 83 5.37 12.25 -2.08
C ILE A 83 4.43 13.37 -1.65
N LEU A 84 3.70 13.98 -2.60
CA LEU A 84 2.74 15.04 -2.29
C LEU A 84 1.54 14.52 -1.47
N ILE A 85 1.05 13.31 -1.77
CA ILE A 85 -0.01 12.66 -0.99
C ILE A 85 0.48 12.39 0.43
N PHE A 86 1.69 11.86 0.62
CA PHE A 86 2.24 11.58 1.95
C PHE A 86 2.39 12.86 2.78
N LEU A 87 2.92 13.94 2.18
CA LEU A 87 3.01 15.23 2.86
C LEU A 87 1.62 15.76 3.26
N ALA A 88 0.65 15.76 2.33
CA ALA A 88 -0.70 16.23 2.62
C ALA A 88 -1.38 15.34 3.68
N ALA A 89 -1.13 14.03 3.65
CA ALA A 89 -1.62 13.08 4.63
C ALA A 89 -1.11 13.38 6.04
N GLY A 90 0.19 13.59 6.19
CA GLY A 90 0.79 13.97 7.47
C GLY A 90 0.25 15.30 7.98
N VAL A 91 0.16 16.31 7.12
CA VAL A 91 -0.44 17.61 7.49
C VAL A 91 -1.89 17.45 7.93
N PHE A 92 -2.68 16.64 7.22
CA PHE A 92 -4.08 16.37 7.61
C PHE A 92 -4.16 15.77 9.02
N VAL A 93 -3.39 14.71 9.29
CA VAL A 93 -3.36 14.09 10.63
C VAL A 93 -2.88 15.09 11.69
N GLY A 94 -1.87 15.90 11.39
CA GLY A 94 -1.39 16.96 12.29
C GLY A 94 -2.46 18.01 12.62
N VAL A 95 -3.29 18.40 11.63
CA VAL A 95 -4.39 19.37 11.82
C VAL A 95 -5.54 18.80 12.62
N VAL A 96 -6.07 17.65 12.19
CA VAL A 96 -7.28 17.07 12.82
C VAL A 96 -6.95 16.41 14.16
N GLY A 97 -5.69 16.02 14.33
CA GLY A 97 -5.20 15.41 15.56
C GLY A 97 -5.91 14.11 15.91
N ARG A 98 -5.69 13.71 17.16
CA ARG A 98 -6.32 12.52 17.74
C ARG A 98 -7.81 12.73 17.98
N SER A 99 -8.24 13.92 18.42
CA SER A 99 -9.60 14.21 18.86
C SER A 99 -10.66 14.07 17.76
N SER A 100 -10.32 14.42 16.52
CA SER A 100 -11.23 14.25 15.39
C SER A 100 -11.43 12.77 15.02
N ALA A 101 -10.35 11.99 14.97
CA ALA A 101 -10.41 10.55 14.70
C ALA A 101 -11.18 9.80 15.82
N GLU A 102 -10.93 10.17 17.09
CA GLU A 102 -11.63 9.65 18.25
C GLU A 102 -13.11 9.99 18.20
N SER A 103 -13.47 11.24 17.84
CA SER A 103 -14.88 11.65 17.69
C SER A 103 -15.61 10.81 16.63
N VAL A 104 -14.97 10.49 15.50
CA VAL A 104 -15.56 9.59 14.48
C VAL A 104 -15.72 8.18 15.03
N ALA A 105 -14.69 7.64 15.71
CA ALA A 105 -14.74 6.31 16.28
C ALA A 105 -15.82 6.17 17.36
N TYR A 106 -15.95 7.17 18.26
CA TYR A 106 -16.96 7.21 19.31
C TYR A 106 -18.37 7.33 18.74
N PHE A 107 -18.55 8.19 17.73
CA PHE A 107 -19.81 8.26 16.99
C PHE A 107 -20.20 6.91 16.38
N MET A 108 -19.24 6.24 15.74
CA MET A 108 -19.46 4.92 15.16
C MET A 108 -19.84 3.88 16.24
N LEU A 109 -19.10 3.81 17.35
CA LEU A 109 -19.33 2.86 18.44
C LEU A 109 -20.63 3.17 19.22
N ALA A 110 -21.10 4.42 19.22
CA ALA A 110 -22.39 4.79 19.81
C ALA A 110 -23.60 4.24 19.03
N HIS A 111 -23.43 4.00 17.72
CA HIS A 111 -24.53 3.57 16.84
C HIS A 111 -24.40 2.12 16.36
N ILE A 112 -23.21 1.54 16.41
CA ILE A 112 -22.92 0.18 15.93
C ILE A 112 -22.36 -0.62 17.11
N PRO A 113 -22.92 -1.82 17.41
CA PRO A 113 -22.34 -2.66 18.46
C PRO A 113 -20.86 -2.90 18.23
N ALA A 114 -20.03 -2.69 19.25
CA ALA A 114 -18.57 -2.72 19.16
C ALA A 114 -18.02 -3.97 18.44
N ARG A 115 -18.67 -5.14 18.64
CA ARG A 115 -18.32 -6.39 17.98
C ARG A 115 -18.31 -6.36 16.45
N PHE A 116 -18.95 -5.39 15.82
CA PHE A 116 -18.98 -5.22 14.36
C PHE A 116 -18.03 -4.10 13.88
N ALA A 117 -17.40 -3.37 14.78
CA ALA A 117 -16.59 -2.20 14.42
C ALA A 117 -15.47 -2.53 13.43
N VAL A 118 -14.76 -3.63 13.63
CA VAL A 118 -13.66 -4.06 12.73
C VAL A 118 -14.20 -4.43 11.34
N ALA A 119 -15.34 -5.10 11.28
CA ALA A 119 -16.01 -5.43 10.02
C ALA A 119 -16.47 -4.16 9.27
N VAL A 120 -16.97 -3.17 10.00
CA VAL A 120 -17.36 -1.86 9.44
C VAL A 120 -16.13 -1.12 8.91
N LEU A 121 -15.01 -1.11 9.63
CA LEU A 121 -13.75 -0.54 9.12
C LEU A 121 -13.34 -1.17 7.79
N PHE A 122 -13.40 -2.50 7.67
CA PHE A 122 -13.10 -3.19 6.42
C PHE A 122 -14.04 -2.77 5.29
N VAL A 123 -15.36 -2.80 5.52
CA VAL A 123 -16.37 -2.46 4.50
C VAL A 123 -16.28 -1.00 4.07
N VAL A 124 -16.14 -0.07 5.01
CA VAL A 124 -15.95 1.36 4.71
C VAL A 124 -14.69 1.58 3.88
N SER A 125 -13.59 0.94 4.25
CA SER A 125 -12.33 1.01 3.48
C SER A 125 -12.50 0.46 2.06
N CYS A 126 -13.27 -0.62 1.85
CA CYS A 126 -13.60 -1.13 0.51
C CYS A 126 -14.30 -0.07 -0.34
N PHE A 127 -15.33 0.57 0.18
CA PHE A 127 -16.11 1.59 -0.56
C PHE A 127 -15.30 2.84 -0.84
N VAL A 128 -14.62 3.38 0.17
CA VAL A 128 -13.81 4.59 0.05
C VAL A 128 -12.70 4.38 -0.98
N SER A 129 -11.98 3.26 -0.89
CA SER A 129 -10.89 2.97 -1.81
C SER A 129 -11.37 2.73 -3.25
N THR A 130 -12.52 2.06 -3.44
CA THR A 130 -13.11 1.88 -4.77
C THR A 130 -13.46 3.23 -5.41
N ALA A 131 -13.97 4.16 -4.62
CA ALA A 131 -14.39 5.47 -5.09
C ALA A 131 -13.21 6.44 -5.30
N MET A 132 -12.21 6.42 -4.41
CA MET A 132 -11.02 7.27 -4.51
C MET A 132 -9.99 6.77 -5.53
N GLY A 133 -10.00 5.47 -5.81
CA GLY A 133 -9.02 4.84 -6.70
C GLY A 133 -7.61 4.76 -6.12
N THR A 134 -7.48 4.66 -4.78
CA THR A 134 -6.17 4.54 -4.14
C THR A 134 -6.25 3.89 -2.76
N SER A 135 -5.48 2.84 -2.57
CA SER A 135 -5.30 2.20 -1.26
C SER A 135 -4.54 3.09 -0.28
N CYS A 136 -3.48 3.76 -0.73
CA CYS A 136 -2.67 4.64 0.11
C CYS A 136 -3.51 5.80 0.70
N GLY A 137 -4.32 6.46 -0.14
CA GLY A 137 -5.22 7.51 0.31
C GLY A 137 -6.24 7.02 1.33
N THR A 138 -6.83 5.85 1.10
CA THR A 138 -7.80 5.24 2.02
C THR A 138 -7.15 4.85 3.36
N ILE A 139 -5.97 4.25 3.35
CA ILE A 139 -5.21 3.90 4.56
C ILE A 139 -4.95 5.15 5.39
N THR A 140 -4.46 6.22 4.77
CA THR A 140 -4.22 7.50 5.44
C THR A 140 -5.46 8.04 6.17
N LEU A 141 -6.62 7.91 5.55
CA LEU A 141 -7.88 8.45 6.10
C LEU A 141 -8.49 7.57 7.20
N ILE A 142 -8.41 6.25 7.05
CA ILE A 142 -9.15 5.34 7.92
C ILE A 142 -8.29 4.81 9.08
N VAL A 143 -6.97 4.73 8.94
CA VAL A 143 -6.09 4.23 10.01
C VAL A 143 -6.23 5.03 11.31
N PRO A 144 -6.30 6.36 11.33
CA PRO A 144 -6.53 7.09 12.57
C PRO A 144 -7.84 6.71 13.27
N ILE A 145 -8.91 6.46 12.51
CA ILE A 145 -10.18 5.99 13.05
C ILE A 145 -10.02 4.57 13.61
N ALA A 146 -9.29 3.70 12.92
CA ALA A 146 -9.03 2.33 13.37
C ALA A 146 -8.23 2.29 14.67
N VAL A 147 -7.26 3.19 14.85
CA VAL A 147 -6.50 3.35 16.10
C VAL A 147 -7.46 3.74 17.23
N ALA A 148 -8.33 4.73 17.02
CA ALA A 148 -9.31 5.17 18.02
C ALA A 148 -10.31 4.04 18.37
N VAL A 149 -10.78 3.29 17.36
CA VAL A 149 -11.63 2.10 17.57
C VAL A 149 -10.91 1.05 18.40
N ALA A 150 -9.66 0.71 18.08
CA ALA A 150 -8.89 -0.29 18.81
C ALA A 150 -8.73 0.10 20.29
N ARG A 151 -8.39 1.35 20.58
CA ARG A 151 -8.24 1.87 21.95
C ARG A 151 -9.52 1.79 22.75
N THR A 152 -10.65 2.17 22.14
CA THR A 152 -11.92 2.27 22.84
C THR A 152 -12.61 0.94 22.99
N SER A 153 -12.55 0.07 21.97
CA SER A 153 -13.25 -1.22 21.98
C SER A 153 -12.43 -2.38 22.57
N GLY A 154 -11.10 -2.18 22.76
CA GLY A 154 -10.21 -3.23 23.23
C GLY A 154 -9.84 -4.28 22.16
N PHE A 155 -10.21 -4.07 20.88
CA PHE A 155 -9.72 -4.90 19.79
C PHE A 155 -8.22 -4.74 19.59
N SER A 156 -7.58 -5.82 19.13
CA SER A 156 -6.17 -5.80 18.71
C SER A 156 -5.94 -4.74 17.64
N LEU A 157 -5.00 -3.82 17.88
CA LEU A 157 -4.64 -2.78 16.91
C LEU A 157 -4.20 -3.37 15.56
N PRO A 158 -3.32 -4.41 15.49
CA PRO A 158 -2.98 -5.06 14.23
C PRO A 158 -4.19 -5.58 13.44
N LEU A 159 -5.21 -6.10 14.12
CA LEU A 159 -6.44 -6.58 13.48
C LEU A 159 -7.23 -5.43 12.84
N CYS A 160 -7.38 -4.32 13.55
CA CYS A 160 -8.07 -3.13 13.02
C CYS A 160 -7.32 -2.57 11.80
N ILE A 161 -6.00 -2.42 11.90
CA ILE A 161 -5.16 -1.91 10.82
C ILE A 161 -5.13 -2.86 9.62
N GLY A 162 -4.94 -4.17 9.85
CA GLY A 162 -4.97 -5.19 8.80
C GLY A 162 -6.32 -5.24 8.07
N SER A 163 -7.42 -5.01 8.78
CA SER A 163 -8.75 -4.93 8.19
C SER A 163 -8.93 -3.68 7.31
N VAL A 164 -8.44 -2.53 7.76
CA VAL A 164 -8.45 -1.29 6.94
C VAL A 164 -7.61 -1.47 5.69
N MET A 165 -6.38 -1.97 5.83
CA MET A 165 -5.49 -2.22 4.69
C MET A 165 -6.11 -3.21 3.70
N GLY A 166 -6.68 -4.32 4.19
CA GLY A 166 -7.35 -5.30 3.34
C GLY A 166 -8.53 -4.72 2.56
N GLY A 167 -9.35 -3.88 3.21
CA GLY A 167 -10.45 -3.16 2.56
C GLY A 167 -9.96 -2.14 1.53
N ALA A 168 -8.92 -1.40 1.86
CA ALA A 168 -8.28 -0.45 0.95
C ALA A 168 -7.72 -1.13 -0.30
N MET A 169 -7.09 -2.29 -0.14
CA MET A 169 -6.57 -3.11 -1.24
C MET A 169 -7.70 -3.65 -2.13
N PHE A 170 -8.80 -4.12 -1.55
CA PHE A 170 -9.97 -4.56 -2.32
C PHE A 170 -10.52 -3.43 -3.19
N GLY A 171 -10.70 -2.24 -2.61
CA GLY A 171 -11.25 -1.11 -3.32
C GLY A 171 -10.36 -0.61 -4.46
N ASP A 172 -9.07 -0.51 -4.23
CA ASP A 172 -8.05 -0.13 -5.23
C ASP A 172 -8.07 -1.09 -6.43
N ASN A 173 -8.09 -2.38 -6.14
CA ASN A 173 -8.12 -3.45 -7.14
C ASN A 173 -9.38 -3.44 -8.02
N LEU A 174 -10.51 -2.93 -7.50
CA LEU A 174 -11.79 -2.85 -8.23
C LEU A 174 -12.15 -1.43 -8.68
N SER A 175 -11.33 -0.42 -8.42
CA SER A 175 -11.59 0.93 -8.87
C SER A 175 -11.36 1.09 -10.38
N PHE A 176 -12.25 1.86 -11.04
CA PHE A 176 -12.07 2.24 -12.44
C PHE A 176 -11.06 3.40 -12.62
N ILE A 177 -10.81 4.16 -11.58
CA ILE A 177 -9.95 5.34 -11.61
C ILE A 177 -8.60 5.12 -10.93
N SER A 178 -8.35 3.92 -10.42
CA SER A 178 -7.07 3.57 -9.79
C SER A 178 -5.93 3.59 -10.81
N ASP A 179 -4.79 4.15 -10.39
CA ASP A 179 -3.57 4.19 -11.19
C ASP A 179 -3.11 2.78 -11.59
N THR A 180 -3.28 1.79 -10.71
CA THR A 180 -2.95 0.38 -10.96
C THR A 180 -3.84 -0.21 -12.05
N THR A 181 -5.16 0.05 -12.00
CA THR A 181 -6.13 -0.38 -13.01
C THR A 181 -5.81 0.27 -14.37
N ILE A 182 -5.55 1.58 -14.38
CA ILE A 182 -5.21 2.32 -15.61
C ILE A 182 -3.91 1.77 -16.20
N ALA A 183 -2.87 1.59 -15.39
CA ALA A 183 -1.59 1.06 -15.83
C ALA A 183 -1.72 -0.36 -16.40
N ALA A 184 -2.45 -1.24 -15.70
CA ALA A 184 -2.66 -2.62 -16.14
C ALA A 184 -3.44 -2.67 -17.47
N CYS A 185 -4.54 -1.93 -17.60
CA CYS A 185 -5.34 -1.90 -18.82
C CYS A 185 -4.58 -1.32 -20.02
N ASN A 186 -3.88 -0.19 -19.82
CA ASN A 186 -3.12 0.47 -20.87
C ASN A 186 -1.98 -0.42 -21.39
N THR A 187 -1.26 -1.08 -20.51
CA THR A 187 -0.14 -1.97 -20.90
C THR A 187 -0.62 -3.22 -21.62
N GLN A 188 -1.79 -3.74 -21.29
CA GLN A 188 -2.35 -4.93 -21.90
C GLN A 188 -3.28 -4.64 -23.10
N GLY A 189 -3.68 -3.38 -23.31
CA GLY A 189 -4.57 -2.97 -24.40
C GLY A 189 -5.98 -3.52 -24.24
N CYS A 190 -6.53 -3.52 -23.04
CA CYS A 190 -7.89 -3.96 -22.75
C CYS A 190 -8.75 -2.85 -22.15
N GLU A 191 -10.07 -2.99 -22.25
CA GLU A 191 -11.02 -2.05 -21.64
C GLU A 191 -11.07 -2.25 -20.10
N MET A 192 -11.16 -1.13 -19.37
CA MET A 192 -11.27 -1.16 -17.89
C MET A 192 -12.50 -1.96 -17.43
N LYS A 193 -13.62 -1.87 -18.16
CA LYS A 193 -14.85 -2.62 -17.87
C LYS A 193 -14.65 -4.14 -17.91
N ASP A 194 -13.85 -4.62 -18.87
CA ASP A 194 -13.59 -6.04 -19.03
C ASP A 194 -12.62 -6.56 -17.96
N LYS A 195 -11.59 -5.76 -17.64
CA LYS A 195 -10.70 -6.02 -16.50
C LYS A 195 -11.49 -6.04 -15.20
N PHE A 196 -12.35 -5.05 -14.94
CA PHE A 196 -13.19 -5.00 -13.76
C PHE A 196 -14.03 -6.27 -13.58
N ARG A 197 -14.75 -6.70 -14.64
CA ARG A 197 -15.55 -7.93 -14.59
C ARG A 197 -14.73 -9.18 -14.28
N THR A 198 -13.51 -9.24 -14.80
CA THR A 198 -12.59 -10.36 -14.55
C THR A 198 -12.10 -10.31 -13.11
N ASN A 199 -11.66 -9.14 -12.68
CA ASN A 199 -11.11 -8.90 -11.35
C ASN A 199 -12.14 -9.08 -10.24
N PHE A 200 -13.39 -8.65 -10.48
CA PHE A 200 -14.50 -8.83 -9.54
C PHE A 200 -14.74 -10.31 -9.18
N ARG A 201 -14.55 -11.22 -10.13
CA ARG A 201 -14.69 -12.67 -9.90
C ARG A 201 -13.58 -13.24 -9.03
N ILE A 202 -12.43 -12.56 -8.95
CA ILE A 202 -11.29 -12.95 -8.11
C ILE A 202 -11.39 -12.26 -6.74
N ALA A 203 -11.63 -10.98 -6.74
CA ALA A 203 -11.55 -10.13 -5.56
C ALA A 203 -12.78 -10.30 -4.62
N LEU A 204 -13.99 -10.40 -5.19
CA LEU A 204 -15.21 -10.50 -4.38
C LEU A 204 -15.26 -11.74 -3.47
N PRO A 205 -14.97 -12.98 -3.96
CA PRO A 205 -14.94 -14.14 -3.07
C PRO A 205 -13.91 -13.98 -1.94
N ALA A 206 -12.73 -13.43 -2.23
CA ALA A 206 -11.71 -13.16 -1.23
C ALA A 206 -12.20 -12.15 -0.18
N ALA A 207 -12.87 -11.07 -0.60
CA ALA A 207 -13.40 -10.06 0.32
C ALA A 207 -14.54 -10.61 1.20
N LEU A 208 -15.43 -11.42 0.64
CA LEU A 208 -16.52 -12.03 1.42
C LEU A 208 -16.00 -13.00 2.48
N VAL A 209 -15.00 -13.81 2.13
CA VAL A 209 -14.35 -14.71 3.10
C VAL A 209 -13.55 -13.91 4.13
N THR A 210 -12.88 -12.83 3.72
CA THR A 210 -12.20 -11.90 4.64
C THR A 210 -13.18 -11.31 5.65
N LEU A 211 -14.31 -10.79 5.17
CA LEU A 211 -15.36 -10.23 6.04
C LEU A 211 -15.90 -11.28 7.02
N ALA A 212 -16.14 -12.51 6.54
CA ALA A 212 -16.58 -13.60 7.39
C ALA A 212 -15.53 -13.95 8.47
N LEU A 213 -14.24 -14.00 8.11
CA LEU A 213 -13.17 -14.23 9.08
C LEU A 213 -13.06 -13.11 10.10
N ILE A 214 -13.11 -11.85 9.67
CA ILE A 214 -13.13 -10.69 10.58
C ILE A 214 -14.30 -10.80 11.55
N LEU A 215 -15.51 -11.11 11.07
CA LEU A 215 -16.67 -11.30 11.92
C LEU A 215 -16.48 -12.45 12.92
N VAL A 216 -15.96 -13.59 12.50
CA VAL A 216 -15.70 -14.73 13.39
C VAL A 216 -14.69 -14.37 14.47
N VAL A 217 -13.59 -13.69 14.10
CA VAL A 217 -12.57 -13.23 15.06
C VAL A 217 -13.17 -12.21 16.03
N SER A 218 -13.91 -11.22 15.50
CA SER A 218 -14.53 -10.16 16.31
C SER A 218 -15.58 -10.71 17.28
N LEU A 219 -16.39 -11.69 16.85
CA LEU A 219 -17.43 -12.31 17.70
C LEU A 219 -16.84 -13.21 18.80
N ARG A 220 -15.62 -13.75 18.57
CA ARG A 220 -14.91 -14.57 19.57
C ARG A 220 -14.03 -13.76 20.50
N SER A 221 -13.75 -12.50 20.18
CA SER A 221 -12.98 -11.60 21.04
C SER A 221 -13.80 -11.25 22.29
N GLU A 222 -13.20 -11.39 23.46
CA GLU A 222 -13.76 -10.91 24.70
C GLU A 222 -13.65 -9.39 24.73
N ILE A 223 -14.75 -8.72 24.37
CA ILE A 223 -14.84 -7.26 24.41
C ILE A 223 -15.53 -6.91 25.73
N GLY A 224 -14.84 -6.16 26.57
CA GLY A 224 -15.42 -5.61 27.78
C GLY A 224 -16.59 -4.65 27.51
N ALA A 225 -17.24 -4.16 28.54
CA ALA A 225 -18.20 -3.07 28.40
C ALA A 225 -17.45 -1.85 27.84
N VAL A 226 -17.84 -1.39 26.66
CA VAL A 226 -17.24 -0.22 26.01
C VAL A 226 -17.92 1.02 26.58
N GLU A 227 -17.20 1.75 27.42
CA GLU A 227 -17.61 3.09 27.83
C GLU A 227 -17.20 4.05 26.72
N ILE A 228 -18.20 4.70 26.10
CA ILE A 228 -17.98 5.66 25.02
C ILE A 228 -17.76 7.02 25.65
N PRO A 229 -16.55 7.63 25.52
CA PRO A 229 -16.30 8.97 26.01
C PRO A 229 -17.17 10.01 25.33
N GLU A 230 -17.29 11.20 25.95
CA GLU A 230 -17.91 12.36 25.31
C GLU A 230 -17.11 12.74 24.04
N TYR A 231 -17.82 13.10 22.98
CA TYR A 231 -17.24 13.49 21.70
C TYR A 231 -17.98 14.67 21.08
N HIS A 232 -17.25 15.43 20.26
CA HIS A 232 -17.80 16.60 19.59
C HIS A 232 -18.17 16.28 18.14
N LEU A 233 -19.47 16.28 17.82
CA LEU A 233 -19.94 16.01 16.45
C LEU A 233 -19.31 16.92 15.40
N LEU A 234 -19.04 18.20 15.71
CA LEU A 234 -18.37 19.10 14.78
C LEU A 234 -16.97 18.62 14.39
N GLN A 235 -16.26 17.95 15.30
CA GLN A 235 -14.92 17.42 15.02
C GLN A 235 -14.95 16.17 14.11
N THR A 236 -16.09 15.56 13.87
CA THR A 236 -16.24 14.48 12.88
C THR A 236 -16.30 15.01 11.44
N LEU A 237 -16.67 16.30 11.24
CA LEU A 237 -16.89 16.87 9.92
C LEU A 237 -15.67 16.82 8.98
N PRO A 238 -14.42 17.06 9.40
CA PRO A 238 -13.28 16.96 8.49
C PRO A 238 -13.17 15.57 7.86
N TYR A 239 -13.31 14.50 8.66
CA TYR A 239 -13.31 13.12 8.15
C TYR A 239 -14.53 12.84 7.28
N LEU A 240 -15.70 13.32 7.66
CA LEU A 240 -16.92 13.12 6.88
C LEU A 240 -16.81 13.78 5.49
N LEU A 241 -16.30 15.02 5.42
CA LEU A 241 -16.06 15.72 4.16
C LEU A 241 -15.05 14.98 3.28
N VAL A 242 -13.97 14.48 3.88
CA VAL A 242 -12.95 13.70 3.19
C VAL A 242 -13.53 12.36 2.69
N LEU A 243 -14.31 11.66 3.51
CA LEU A 243 -14.96 10.42 3.11
C LEU A 243 -15.99 10.64 1.98
N ILE A 244 -16.82 11.69 2.08
CA ILE A 244 -17.77 12.05 1.03
C ILE A 244 -17.02 12.41 -0.26
N GLY A 245 -15.96 13.22 -0.18
CA GLY A 245 -15.11 13.56 -1.33
C GLY A 245 -14.48 12.34 -1.97
N GLY A 246 -14.00 11.38 -1.16
CA GLY A 246 -13.47 10.10 -1.60
C GLY A 246 -14.53 9.27 -2.33
N VAL A 247 -15.71 9.08 -1.72
CA VAL A 247 -16.83 8.35 -2.34
C VAL A 247 -17.33 9.02 -3.61
N ALA A 248 -17.25 10.35 -3.70
CA ALA A 248 -17.57 11.11 -4.93
C ALA A 248 -16.51 10.99 -6.04
N GLY A 249 -15.40 10.29 -5.78
CA GLY A 249 -14.32 10.10 -6.76
C GLY A 249 -13.48 11.36 -7.02
N ILE A 250 -13.43 12.29 -6.05
CA ILE A 250 -12.59 13.49 -6.13
C ILE A 250 -11.12 13.07 -5.93
N ASN A 251 -10.21 13.74 -6.64
CA ASN A 251 -8.77 13.48 -6.51
C ASN A 251 -8.31 13.53 -5.04
N VAL A 252 -7.54 12.53 -4.61
CA VAL A 252 -7.07 12.34 -3.22
C VAL A 252 -6.40 13.58 -2.66
N PHE A 253 -5.55 14.23 -3.45
CA PHE A 253 -4.84 15.43 -2.99
C PHE A 253 -5.81 16.59 -2.70
N VAL A 254 -6.82 16.80 -3.57
CA VAL A 254 -7.87 17.80 -3.35
C VAL A 254 -8.71 17.47 -2.13
N VAL A 255 -9.04 16.20 -1.94
CA VAL A 255 -9.77 15.70 -0.78
C VAL A 255 -9.00 15.99 0.52
N LEU A 256 -7.70 15.67 0.55
CA LEU A 256 -6.85 15.95 1.70
C LEU A 256 -6.73 17.45 1.98
N LEU A 257 -6.55 18.28 0.95
CA LEU A 257 -6.54 19.75 1.13
C LEU A 257 -7.85 20.28 1.70
N THR A 258 -9.00 19.75 1.25
CA THR A 258 -10.30 20.08 1.80
C THR A 258 -10.41 19.68 3.27
N GLY A 259 -9.89 18.48 3.61
CA GLY A 259 -9.80 18.00 4.98
C GLY A 259 -8.91 18.87 5.87
N ILE A 260 -7.75 19.27 5.38
CA ILE A 260 -6.82 20.17 6.09
C ILE A 260 -7.48 21.51 6.37
N PHE A 261 -8.10 22.13 5.35
CA PHE A 261 -8.75 23.43 5.51
C PHE A 261 -9.94 23.36 6.47
N SER A 262 -10.87 22.42 6.24
CA SER A 262 -12.03 22.24 7.11
C SER A 262 -11.64 21.84 8.53
N GLY A 263 -10.61 20.97 8.65
CA GLY A 263 -10.05 20.58 9.93
C GLY A 263 -9.48 21.77 10.69
N ALA A 264 -8.65 22.60 10.04
CA ALA A 264 -8.09 23.80 10.66
C ALA A 264 -9.19 24.73 11.21
N VAL A 265 -10.21 25.01 10.40
CA VAL A 265 -11.35 25.86 10.81
C VAL A 265 -12.10 25.25 12.01
N ILE A 266 -12.41 23.95 11.94
CA ILE A 266 -13.22 23.29 12.98
C ILE A 266 -12.44 23.13 14.28
N MET A 267 -11.16 22.75 14.21
CA MET A 267 -10.34 22.55 15.40
C MET A 267 -10.09 23.87 16.14
N LEU A 268 -9.93 24.98 15.40
CA LEU A 268 -9.85 26.31 15.98
C LEU A 268 -11.21 26.75 16.57
N ALA A 269 -12.31 26.52 15.84
CA ALA A 269 -13.64 26.95 16.29
C ALA A 269 -14.14 26.16 17.52
N THR A 270 -13.74 24.91 17.67
CA THR A 270 -14.06 24.06 18.83
C THR A 270 -13.10 24.24 20.01
N GLY A 271 -12.03 25.01 19.83
CA GLY A 271 -10.97 25.16 20.84
C GLY A 271 -10.11 23.92 21.06
N ALA A 272 -10.19 22.94 20.17
CA ALA A 272 -9.41 21.70 20.25
C ALA A 272 -7.91 21.94 19.95
N THR A 273 -7.59 23.02 19.22
CA THR A 273 -6.21 23.45 18.92
C THR A 273 -6.13 24.98 19.03
N HIS A 274 -5.01 25.47 19.59
CA HIS A 274 -4.76 26.90 19.66
C HIS A 274 -4.17 27.42 18.34
N PRO A 275 -4.47 28.67 17.88
CA PRO A 275 -3.92 29.19 16.62
C PRO A 275 -2.37 29.16 16.53
N THR A 276 -1.68 29.33 17.65
CA THR A 276 -0.21 29.27 17.72
C THR A 276 0.35 27.86 17.57
N GLU A 277 -0.44 26.83 17.86
CA GLU A 277 -0.04 25.43 17.79
C GLU A 277 -0.37 24.78 16.44
N LEU A 278 -1.38 25.31 15.74
CA LEU A 278 -1.88 24.72 14.51
C LEU A 278 -0.78 24.51 13.46
N LEU A 279 0.03 25.54 13.19
CA LEU A 279 1.13 25.43 12.22
C LEU A 279 2.23 24.48 12.70
N GLY A 280 2.50 24.45 14.01
CA GLY A 280 3.43 23.50 14.62
C GLY A 280 2.95 22.06 14.43
N ASN A 281 1.66 21.79 14.67
CA ASN A 281 1.04 20.49 14.48
C ASN A 281 1.06 20.06 13.01
N MET A 282 0.79 20.99 12.07
CA MET A 282 0.92 20.73 10.62
C MET A 282 2.35 20.33 10.25
N GLY A 283 3.34 21.06 10.78
CA GLY A 283 4.76 20.77 10.55
C GLY A 283 5.19 19.42 11.14
N SER A 284 4.72 19.09 12.34
CA SER A 284 5.00 17.81 12.99
C SER A 284 4.40 16.64 12.20
N GLY A 285 3.15 16.77 11.74
CA GLY A 285 2.51 15.75 10.92
C GLY A 285 3.22 15.55 9.57
N ALA A 286 3.64 16.64 8.90
CA ALA A 286 4.46 16.53 7.68
C ALA A 286 5.80 15.81 7.95
N SER A 287 6.45 16.12 9.08
CA SER A 287 7.72 15.49 9.48
C SER A 287 7.56 14.01 9.83
N GLY A 288 6.40 13.60 10.35
CA GLY A 288 6.08 12.19 10.63
C GLY A 288 6.10 11.30 9.39
N MET A 289 5.91 11.87 8.19
CA MET A 289 5.99 11.14 6.91
C MET A 289 7.41 11.03 6.35
N PHE A 290 8.43 11.51 7.07
CA PHE A 290 9.82 11.54 6.59
C PHE A 290 10.32 10.19 6.11
N GLU A 291 10.15 9.14 6.92
CA GLU A 291 10.66 7.80 6.58
C GLU A 291 9.98 7.25 5.33
N THR A 292 8.66 7.36 5.22
CA THR A 292 7.87 6.91 4.05
C THR A 292 8.32 7.63 2.77
N ILE A 293 8.54 8.94 2.85
CA ILE A 293 9.00 9.76 1.71
C ILE A 293 10.43 9.37 1.33
N MET A 294 11.34 9.25 2.30
CA MET A 294 12.73 8.89 2.04
C MET A 294 12.86 7.49 1.44
N VAL A 295 12.12 6.51 1.94
CA VAL A 295 12.07 5.16 1.35
C VAL A 295 11.60 5.23 -0.11
N THR A 296 10.54 5.96 -0.40
CA THR A 296 10.01 6.13 -1.75
C THR A 296 11.05 6.73 -2.70
N ILE A 297 11.77 7.75 -2.27
CA ILE A 297 12.86 8.38 -3.04
C ILE A 297 14.00 7.39 -3.27
N LEU A 298 14.49 6.74 -2.23
CA LEU A 298 15.66 5.85 -2.30
C LEU A 298 15.38 4.60 -3.13
N VAL A 299 14.21 4.00 -2.97
CA VAL A 299 13.78 2.86 -3.81
C VAL A 299 13.74 3.27 -5.28
N SER A 300 13.13 4.41 -5.58
CA SER A 300 13.01 4.89 -6.97
C SER A 300 14.37 5.20 -7.60
N ALA A 301 15.30 5.78 -6.84
CA ALA A 301 16.68 6.01 -7.26
C ALA A 301 17.42 4.68 -7.54
N MET A 302 17.33 3.72 -6.62
CA MET A 302 17.92 2.38 -6.77
C MET A 302 17.37 1.66 -8.00
N CYS A 303 16.04 1.69 -8.20
CA CYS A 303 15.38 1.06 -9.35
C CYS A 303 15.80 1.70 -10.68
N GLY A 304 16.05 3.02 -10.70
CA GLY A 304 16.64 3.70 -11.84
C GLY A 304 17.96 3.06 -12.27
N LEU A 305 18.88 2.85 -11.33
CA LEU A 305 20.18 2.21 -11.58
C LEU A 305 20.03 0.74 -12.01
N ILE A 306 19.19 -0.04 -11.32
CA ILE A 306 18.94 -1.45 -11.65
C ILE A 306 18.42 -1.59 -13.08
N ARG A 307 17.49 -0.71 -13.49
CA ARG A 307 16.95 -0.64 -14.85
C ARG A 307 18.05 -0.30 -15.85
N GLU A 308 18.86 0.72 -15.54
CA GLU A 308 19.98 1.14 -16.40
C GLU A 308 21.00 0.02 -16.64
N TYR A 309 21.20 -0.83 -15.65
CA TYR A 309 22.18 -1.93 -15.72
C TYR A 309 21.61 -3.23 -16.30
N GLY A 310 20.33 -3.28 -16.69
CA GLY A 310 19.70 -4.47 -17.29
C GLY A 310 19.29 -5.53 -16.25
N GLY A 311 19.09 -5.14 -14.99
CA GLY A 311 18.67 -6.06 -13.93
C GLY A 311 17.25 -6.60 -14.14
N PHE A 312 16.36 -5.75 -14.57
CA PHE A 312 14.97 -6.16 -14.83
C PHE A 312 14.85 -7.07 -16.04
N GLU A 313 15.64 -6.85 -17.10
CA GLU A 313 15.74 -7.76 -18.24
C GLU A 313 16.20 -9.16 -17.82
N ALA A 314 17.12 -9.26 -16.85
CA ALA A 314 17.55 -10.55 -16.32
C ALA A 314 16.44 -11.27 -15.56
N LEU A 315 15.70 -10.54 -14.72
CA LEU A 315 14.54 -11.09 -13.99
C LEU A 315 13.46 -11.60 -14.96
N LEU A 316 13.21 -10.84 -16.03
CA LEU A 316 12.29 -11.21 -17.09
C LEU A 316 12.67 -12.49 -17.81
N GLY A 317 13.96 -12.59 -18.20
CA GLY A 317 14.49 -13.78 -18.84
C GLY A 317 14.39 -15.02 -17.95
N PHE A 318 14.56 -14.86 -16.65
CA PHE A 318 14.39 -15.93 -15.67
C PHE A 318 12.94 -16.43 -15.59
N ILE A 319 11.98 -15.52 -15.45
CA ILE A 319 10.55 -15.87 -15.39
C ILE A 319 10.11 -16.62 -16.66
N LYS A 320 10.48 -16.13 -17.85
CA LYS A 320 10.15 -16.80 -19.12
C LYS A 320 10.73 -18.19 -19.25
N ARG A 321 11.86 -18.49 -18.61
CA ARG A 321 12.47 -19.82 -18.65
C ARG A 321 11.75 -20.87 -17.80
N ILE A 322 11.05 -20.43 -16.75
CA ILE A 322 10.37 -21.32 -15.79
C ILE A 322 8.92 -21.55 -16.16
N PHE A 323 8.22 -20.51 -16.60
CA PHE A 323 6.77 -20.53 -16.77
C PHE A 323 6.38 -20.62 -18.25
N HIS A 324 5.80 -21.77 -18.62
CA HIS A 324 5.40 -22.08 -19.99
C HIS A 324 3.93 -22.46 -20.08
N GLY A 325 3.34 -22.27 -21.26
CA GLY A 325 1.94 -22.56 -21.54
C GLY A 325 0.95 -21.63 -20.84
N GLN A 326 -0.33 -21.80 -21.07
CA GLN A 326 -1.36 -20.84 -20.67
C GLN A 326 -1.45 -20.66 -19.14
N ARG A 327 -1.50 -21.75 -18.36
CA ARG A 327 -1.57 -21.66 -16.89
C ARG A 327 -0.24 -21.22 -16.28
N GLY A 328 0.87 -21.77 -16.78
CA GLY A 328 2.20 -21.34 -16.37
C GLY A 328 2.46 -19.87 -16.69
N GLY A 329 2.07 -19.41 -17.88
CA GLY A 329 2.18 -18.00 -18.27
C GLY A 329 1.39 -17.06 -17.35
N GLN A 330 0.17 -17.44 -16.95
CA GLN A 330 -0.65 -16.66 -16.00
C GLN A 330 0.04 -16.54 -14.63
N LEU A 331 0.56 -17.66 -14.10
CA LEU A 331 1.31 -17.63 -12.85
C LEU A 331 2.63 -16.84 -13.00
N GLY A 332 3.31 -17.00 -14.14
CA GLY A 332 4.52 -16.23 -14.46
C GLY A 332 4.28 -14.73 -14.51
N ILE A 333 3.15 -14.25 -15.07
CA ILE A 333 2.76 -12.83 -15.06
C ILE A 333 2.55 -12.34 -13.62
N GLY A 334 1.86 -13.12 -12.79
CA GLY A 334 1.63 -12.77 -11.39
C GLY A 334 2.95 -12.68 -10.59
N LEU A 335 3.82 -13.69 -10.72
CA LEU A 335 5.10 -13.68 -10.02
C LEU A 335 6.07 -12.62 -10.55
N LEU A 336 5.98 -12.30 -11.84
CA LEU A 336 6.76 -11.23 -12.44
C LEU A 336 6.42 -9.88 -11.80
N VAL A 337 5.13 -9.52 -11.77
CA VAL A 337 4.73 -8.23 -11.17
C VAL A 337 5.00 -8.22 -9.67
N GLY A 338 4.86 -9.35 -8.97
CA GLY A 338 5.20 -9.46 -7.55
C GLY A 338 6.70 -9.26 -7.29
N ALA A 339 7.58 -9.82 -8.14
CA ALA A 339 9.00 -9.59 -8.05
C ALA A 339 9.39 -8.13 -8.35
N MET A 340 8.70 -7.49 -9.31
CA MET A 340 8.85 -6.05 -9.55
C MET A 340 8.38 -5.22 -8.35
N ASP A 341 7.31 -5.62 -7.71
CA ASP A 341 6.78 -4.94 -6.52
C ASP A 341 7.74 -5.02 -5.33
N ILE A 342 8.32 -6.20 -5.09
CA ILE A 342 9.41 -6.36 -4.11
C ILE A 342 10.58 -5.40 -4.41
N ALA A 343 10.91 -5.23 -5.68
CA ALA A 343 12.01 -4.38 -6.09
C ALA A 343 11.70 -2.88 -5.98
N THR A 344 10.46 -2.49 -6.30
CA THR A 344 10.06 -1.08 -6.44
C THR A 344 9.31 -0.54 -5.23
N ALA A 345 8.83 -1.41 -4.34
CA ALA A 345 7.93 -1.11 -3.22
C ALA A 345 6.70 -0.27 -3.64
N ASN A 346 6.30 -0.38 -4.91
CA ASN A 346 5.22 0.40 -5.52
C ASN A 346 4.51 -0.40 -6.62
N ASN A 347 3.25 -0.71 -6.38
CA ASN A 347 2.43 -1.55 -7.26
C ASN A 347 2.21 -0.93 -8.66
N THR A 348 1.97 0.37 -8.78
CA THR A 348 1.78 1.04 -10.07
C THR A 348 3.05 0.97 -10.91
N VAL A 349 4.20 1.25 -10.32
CA VAL A 349 5.51 1.15 -10.99
C VAL A 349 5.78 -0.29 -11.40
N ALA A 350 5.51 -1.25 -10.51
CA ALA A 350 5.67 -2.69 -10.79
C ALA A 350 4.83 -3.12 -12.00
N ILE A 351 3.57 -2.69 -12.08
CA ILE A 351 2.67 -2.99 -13.20
C ILE A 351 3.20 -2.37 -14.51
N VAL A 352 3.61 -1.10 -14.49
CA VAL A 352 4.14 -0.42 -15.68
C VAL A 352 5.38 -1.12 -16.20
N MET A 353 6.25 -1.60 -15.30
CA MET A 353 7.47 -2.29 -15.67
C MET A 353 7.22 -3.72 -16.15
N ALA A 354 6.36 -4.47 -15.49
CA ALA A 354 6.00 -5.84 -15.87
C ALA A 354 5.11 -5.89 -17.12
N GLY A 355 4.33 -4.84 -17.34
CA GLY A 355 3.26 -4.78 -18.35
C GLY A 355 3.68 -5.17 -19.77
N PRO A 356 4.74 -4.58 -20.36
CA PRO A 356 5.16 -4.92 -21.73
C PRO A 356 5.51 -6.39 -21.90
N ILE A 357 6.03 -7.02 -20.86
CA ILE A 357 6.42 -8.44 -20.89
C ILE A 357 5.23 -9.33 -20.63
N ALA A 358 4.39 -8.96 -19.69
CA ALA A 358 3.12 -9.65 -19.46
C ALA A 358 2.30 -9.68 -20.76
N LYS A 359 2.30 -8.59 -21.54
CA LYS A 359 1.67 -8.54 -22.86
C LYS A 359 2.30 -9.54 -23.84
N GLN A 360 3.63 -9.56 -23.95
CA GLN A 360 4.32 -10.51 -24.80
C GLN A 360 4.05 -11.97 -24.39
N MET A 361 4.06 -12.27 -23.07
CA MET A 361 3.71 -13.59 -22.55
C MET A 361 2.26 -13.95 -22.84
N SER A 362 1.35 -12.98 -22.75
CA SER A 362 -0.07 -13.18 -23.04
C SER A 362 -0.32 -13.54 -24.49
N GLU A 363 0.33 -12.84 -25.41
CA GLU A 363 0.26 -13.12 -26.85
C GLU A 363 0.86 -14.50 -27.18
N GLU A 364 2.01 -14.84 -26.57
CA GLU A 364 2.71 -16.12 -26.80
C GLU A 364 1.92 -17.33 -26.26
N TYR A 365 1.27 -17.18 -25.10
CA TYR A 365 0.57 -18.29 -24.43
C TYR A 365 -0.96 -18.27 -24.60
N GLY A 366 -1.50 -17.37 -25.43
CA GLY A 366 -2.94 -17.28 -25.70
C GLY A 366 -3.76 -16.84 -24.47
N ILE A 367 -3.23 -15.92 -23.66
CA ILE A 367 -3.91 -15.32 -22.51
C ILE A 367 -4.56 -14.01 -22.97
N SER A 368 -5.84 -13.80 -22.63
CA SER A 368 -6.53 -12.55 -23.01
C SER A 368 -5.96 -11.34 -22.27
N GLY A 369 -5.91 -10.18 -22.94
CA GLY A 369 -5.39 -8.94 -22.35
C GLY A 369 -6.12 -8.55 -21.04
N LYS A 370 -7.44 -8.76 -20.95
CA LYS A 370 -8.23 -8.52 -19.74
C LYS A 370 -7.82 -9.41 -18.57
N LYS A 371 -7.46 -10.67 -18.84
CA LYS A 371 -7.00 -11.61 -17.80
C LYS A 371 -5.58 -11.26 -17.37
N SER A 372 -4.70 -10.94 -18.30
CA SER A 372 -3.34 -10.47 -18.00
C SER A 372 -3.37 -9.18 -17.17
N ALA A 373 -4.18 -8.19 -17.54
CA ALA A 373 -4.36 -6.97 -16.77
C ALA A 373 -4.90 -7.24 -15.35
N SER A 374 -5.88 -8.15 -15.23
CA SER A 374 -6.41 -8.56 -13.93
C SER A 374 -5.35 -9.23 -13.05
N LEU A 375 -4.50 -10.11 -13.62
CA LEU A 375 -3.42 -10.77 -12.88
C LEU A 375 -2.32 -9.79 -12.46
N LEU A 376 -1.92 -8.87 -13.34
CA LEU A 376 -0.97 -7.81 -13.01
C LEU A 376 -1.44 -7.00 -11.80
N ASP A 377 -2.68 -6.52 -11.83
CA ASP A 377 -3.25 -5.71 -10.76
C ASP A 377 -3.46 -6.52 -9.48
N THR A 378 -4.01 -7.72 -9.58
CA THR A 378 -4.29 -8.57 -8.42
C THR A 378 -3.01 -9.01 -7.70
N PHE A 379 -2.00 -9.48 -8.43
CA PHE A 379 -0.76 -9.93 -7.81
C PHE A 379 0.08 -8.76 -7.28
N SER A 380 0.11 -7.61 -7.96
CA SER A 380 0.76 -6.42 -7.38
C SER A 380 0.08 -5.99 -6.08
N CYS A 381 -1.24 -6.03 -6.02
CA CYS A 381 -1.99 -5.76 -4.80
C CYS A 381 -1.62 -6.72 -3.67
N ILE A 382 -1.49 -8.03 -3.95
CA ILE A 382 -1.10 -9.05 -2.96
C ILE A 382 0.31 -8.75 -2.41
N PHE A 383 1.29 -8.55 -3.28
CA PHE A 383 2.68 -8.34 -2.87
C PHE A 383 2.83 -7.00 -2.14
N GLN A 384 2.28 -5.91 -2.68
CA GLN A 384 2.35 -4.58 -2.07
C GLN A 384 1.77 -4.56 -0.65
N GLY A 385 0.69 -5.28 -0.40
CA GLY A 385 0.08 -5.35 0.93
C GLY A 385 0.94 -6.08 1.96
N ILE A 386 1.71 -7.10 1.54
CA ILE A 386 2.50 -7.96 2.43
C ILE A 386 3.93 -7.43 2.62
N ILE A 387 4.45 -6.66 1.66
CA ILE A 387 5.82 -6.13 1.73
C ILE A 387 5.97 -5.19 2.94
N PRO A 388 6.87 -5.49 3.91
CA PRO A 388 6.97 -4.72 5.14
C PRO A 388 7.49 -3.28 4.96
N TYR A 389 8.10 -2.98 3.83
CA TYR A 389 8.60 -1.67 3.41
C TYR A 389 7.79 -1.06 2.25
N GLY A 390 6.67 -1.66 1.90
CA GLY A 390 5.77 -1.13 0.89
C GLY A 390 5.06 0.14 1.35
N ALA A 391 4.69 1.01 0.41
CA ALA A 391 4.07 2.30 0.71
C ALA A 391 2.83 2.19 1.60
N GLN A 392 1.97 1.20 1.36
CA GLN A 392 0.77 0.96 2.16
C GLN A 392 1.09 0.63 3.63
N MET A 393 2.09 -0.24 3.84
CA MET A 393 2.52 -0.66 5.17
C MET A 393 3.17 0.49 5.94
N LEU A 394 4.09 1.23 5.28
CA LEU A 394 4.76 2.37 5.90
C LEU A 394 3.78 3.48 6.27
N LEU A 395 2.78 3.77 5.41
CA LEU A 395 1.72 4.72 5.73
C LEU A 395 0.92 4.30 6.96
N ALA A 396 0.52 3.04 7.04
CA ALA A 396 -0.24 2.54 8.17
C ALA A 396 0.57 2.66 9.48
N ILE A 397 1.85 2.28 9.46
CA ILE A 397 2.76 2.37 10.61
C ILE A 397 2.99 3.82 11.01
N SER A 398 3.29 4.71 10.04
CA SER A 398 3.53 6.13 10.31
C SER A 398 2.29 6.81 10.90
N ALA A 399 1.09 6.52 10.37
CA ALA A 399 -0.15 7.06 10.90
C ALA A 399 -0.44 6.57 12.33
N CYS A 400 -0.10 5.32 12.66
CA CYS A 400 -0.16 4.82 14.04
C CYS A 400 0.84 5.55 14.95
N ALA A 401 2.08 5.72 14.49
CA ALA A 401 3.14 6.38 15.25
C ALA A 401 2.82 7.83 15.59
N GLU A 402 2.24 8.60 14.66
CA GLU A 402 1.77 9.97 14.88
C GLU A 402 0.70 10.07 15.98
N LEU A 403 -0.09 9.01 16.13
CA LEU A 403 -1.09 8.91 17.19
C LEU A 403 -0.52 8.31 18.49
N GLY A 404 0.78 8.04 18.55
CA GLY A 404 1.48 7.52 19.72
C GLY A 404 1.33 6.00 19.91
N GLU A 405 0.99 5.26 18.83
CA GLU A 405 0.97 3.81 18.82
C GLU A 405 2.19 3.26 18.11
N THR A 406 2.85 2.31 18.73
CA THR A 406 3.99 1.61 18.13
C THR A 406 3.51 0.29 17.55
N LEU A 407 3.67 0.11 16.25
CA LEU A 407 3.23 -1.07 15.53
C LEU A 407 4.23 -1.44 14.45
N THR A 408 4.59 -2.72 14.38
CA THR A 408 5.51 -3.25 13.36
C THR A 408 4.76 -3.86 12.18
N ALA A 409 5.39 -3.89 11.01
CA ALA A 409 4.85 -4.60 9.85
C ALA A 409 4.56 -6.08 10.17
N PHE A 410 5.41 -6.72 10.97
CA PHE A 410 5.29 -8.14 11.32
C PHE A 410 4.14 -8.46 12.28
N GLU A 411 3.64 -7.46 13.01
CA GLU A 411 2.40 -7.57 13.78
C GLU A 411 1.16 -7.41 12.91
N ILE A 412 1.24 -6.57 11.86
CA ILE A 412 0.14 -6.34 10.93
C ILE A 412 -0.02 -7.51 9.95
N ILE A 413 1.08 -8.03 9.40
CA ILE A 413 1.09 -9.06 8.34
C ILE A 413 0.21 -10.28 8.69
N PRO A 414 0.24 -10.86 9.89
CA PRO A 414 -0.65 -11.99 10.25
C PRO A 414 -2.14 -11.64 10.22
N CYS A 415 -2.49 -10.34 10.33
CA CYS A 415 -3.86 -9.85 10.33
C CYS A 415 -4.34 -9.37 8.94
N LEU A 416 -3.50 -9.47 7.92
CA LEU A 416 -3.83 -9.14 6.53
C LEU A 416 -4.57 -10.29 5.86
N PHE A 417 -5.80 -10.57 6.26
CA PHE A 417 -6.56 -11.71 5.72
C PHE A 417 -6.84 -11.57 4.21
N TYR A 418 -7.14 -10.36 3.75
CA TYR A 418 -7.54 -10.14 2.35
C TYR A 418 -6.46 -10.53 1.33
N PRO A 419 -5.18 -10.09 1.39
CA PRO A 419 -4.19 -10.46 0.40
C PRO A 419 -3.92 -11.97 0.35
N TYR A 420 -3.97 -12.69 1.48
CA TYR A 420 -3.82 -14.14 1.48
C TYR A 420 -5.00 -14.85 0.80
N LEU A 421 -6.22 -14.41 1.09
CA LEU A 421 -7.42 -14.95 0.46
C LEU A 421 -7.51 -14.55 -1.01
N LEU A 422 -7.01 -13.36 -1.37
CA LEU A 422 -6.89 -12.92 -2.75
C LEU A 422 -5.91 -13.79 -3.53
N LEU A 423 -4.79 -14.19 -2.92
CA LEU A 423 -3.84 -15.14 -3.51
C LEU A 423 -4.51 -16.49 -3.76
N ILE A 424 -5.20 -17.04 -2.77
CA ILE A 424 -5.92 -18.32 -2.92
C ILE A 424 -6.97 -18.21 -4.04
N SER A 425 -7.80 -17.17 -4.03
CA SER A 425 -8.80 -16.90 -5.06
C SER A 425 -8.18 -16.77 -6.45
N SER A 426 -7.03 -16.11 -6.56
CA SER A 426 -6.30 -15.96 -7.83
C SER A 426 -5.77 -17.29 -8.35
N LEU A 427 -5.22 -18.13 -7.47
CA LEU A 427 -4.76 -19.47 -7.85
C LEU A 427 -5.93 -20.37 -8.30
N VAL A 428 -7.05 -20.35 -7.58
CA VAL A 428 -8.28 -21.02 -7.98
C VAL A 428 -8.71 -20.55 -9.38
N PHE A 429 -8.68 -19.24 -9.62
CA PHE A 429 -9.05 -18.66 -10.92
C PHE A 429 -8.11 -19.10 -12.05
N ILE A 430 -6.80 -19.16 -11.81
CA ILE A 430 -5.79 -19.60 -12.78
C ILE A 430 -5.97 -21.09 -13.15
N PHE A 431 -6.17 -21.94 -12.14
CA PHE A 431 -6.14 -23.39 -12.34
C PHE A 431 -7.48 -24.02 -12.66
N LEU A 432 -8.59 -23.46 -12.16
CA LEU A 432 -9.92 -24.07 -12.28
C LEU A 432 -10.82 -23.37 -13.31
N ILE A 433 -10.57 -22.09 -13.65
CA ILE A 433 -11.42 -21.37 -14.62
C ILE A 433 -10.68 -21.30 -15.96
N PRO A 434 -11.11 -22.12 -16.95
CA PRO A 434 -10.50 -22.11 -18.27
C PRO A 434 -10.75 -20.78 -18.96
N GLU A 435 -9.77 -20.34 -19.75
CA GLU A 435 -9.94 -19.19 -20.62
C GLU A 435 -10.92 -19.55 -21.74
N LYS A 436 -12.08 -18.88 -21.79
CA LYS A 436 -12.96 -19.00 -22.94
C LYS A 436 -12.27 -18.31 -24.12
N LYS A 437 -12.03 -19.08 -25.18
CA LYS A 437 -11.55 -18.58 -26.48
C LYS A 437 -12.48 -17.49 -27.02
#